data_fdd039e93f67311c79171e5a37afb917
#
_entry.id   fdd039e93f67311c79171e5a37afb917
#
_cell.length_a   1.000
_cell.length_b   1.000
_cell.length_c   1.000
_cell.angle_alpha   90.00
_cell.angle_beta   90.00
_cell.angle_gamma   90.00
#
_symmetry.space_group_name_H-M   'P 1'
#
loop_
_entity.id
_entity.type
_entity.pdbx_description
1 polymer ?
#
loop_
_entity_poly.entity_id
_entity_poly.type
_entity_poly.pdbx_seq_one_letter_code
_entity_poly.pdbx_strand_id
1 'polypeptide(L)'
;GGVTPLVRSGAGFHILKVVARGEELGLTVTQTRVRHIVLRPSAQMSIDVAERRILEFRQAIASGSKTFEELARQYSEDGSAQQGGDLGWTSPGSFVPEFEEAMDKLPVGGLSTAVRSRFGVHLIQVIDRRDSTIDPKQLREQATNALREKKFDPAYTEWVADLRAKAFVEYRDPPV
;
A
#
# COMPACT_ATOMS: atom_id res chain seq x y z
N GLY A 1 -23.29 -31.13 -7.27
CA GLY A 1 -23.23 -32.55 -7.59
C GLY A 1 -22.76 -32.87 -9.03
N GLY A 2 -22.22 -31.94 -9.80
CA GLY A 2 -21.74 -32.18 -11.16
C GLY A 2 -20.41 -32.95 -11.16
N VAL A 3 -20.23 -33.85 -12.18
CA VAL A 3 -18.99 -34.56 -12.45
C VAL A 3 -18.39 -33.98 -13.73
N THR A 4 -17.08 -33.74 -13.74
CA THR A 4 -16.40 -33.21 -14.95
C THR A 4 -16.23 -34.34 -15.98
N PRO A 5 -16.11 -33.97 -17.28
CA PRO A 5 -15.50 -34.89 -18.24
C PRO A 5 -14.05 -35.19 -17.83
N LEU A 6 -13.40 -36.06 -18.54
CA LEU A 6 -12.00 -36.42 -18.33
C LEU A 6 -11.11 -35.17 -18.50
N VAL A 7 -10.44 -34.74 -17.41
CA VAL A 7 -9.51 -33.59 -17.40
C VAL A 7 -8.07 -34.12 -17.37
N ARG A 8 -7.22 -33.66 -18.28
CA ARG A 8 -5.80 -33.98 -18.32
C ARG A 8 -4.97 -32.88 -17.67
N SER A 9 -4.07 -33.27 -16.77
CA SER A 9 -3.06 -32.35 -16.19
C SER A 9 -1.66 -32.98 -16.31
N GLY A 10 -0.64 -32.25 -15.87
CA GLY A 10 0.73 -32.78 -15.78
C GLY A 10 0.88 -33.97 -14.83
N ALA A 11 -0.06 -34.19 -13.92
CA ALA A 11 -0.10 -35.30 -12.97
C ALA A 11 -0.94 -36.52 -13.48
N GLY A 12 -1.55 -36.42 -14.67
CA GLY A 12 -2.35 -37.51 -15.25
C GLY A 12 -3.77 -37.09 -15.62
N PHE A 13 -4.68 -38.08 -15.68
CA PHE A 13 -6.08 -37.92 -16.02
C PHE A 13 -6.93 -37.88 -14.74
N HIS A 14 -7.86 -36.92 -14.69
CA HIS A 14 -8.71 -36.68 -13.52
C HIS A 14 -10.19 -36.66 -13.89
N ILE A 15 -11.01 -37.24 -13.04
CA ILE A 15 -12.46 -37.04 -13.02
C ILE A 15 -12.78 -36.39 -11.69
N LEU A 16 -13.35 -35.19 -11.73
CA LEU A 16 -13.66 -34.38 -10.54
C LEU A 16 -15.16 -34.40 -10.32
N LYS A 17 -15.57 -34.65 -9.08
CA LYS A 17 -16.96 -34.52 -8.63
C LYS A 17 -17.06 -33.35 -7.65
N VAL A 18 -17.91 -32.39 -7.95
CA VAL A 18 -18.23 -31.33 -7.00
C VAL A 18 -19.10 -31.90 -5.90
N VAL A 19 -18.55 -32.12 -4.73
CA VAL A 19 -19.25 -32.69 -3.58
C VAL A 19 -20.11 -31.62 -2.90
N ALA A 20 -19.54 -30.43 -2.73
CA ALA A 20 -20.21 -29.25 -2.19
C ALA A 20 -19.56 -27.99 -2.78
N ARG A 21 -20.35 -26.91 -2.89
CA ARG A 21 -19.81 -25.54 -3.01
C ARG A 21 -19.92 -24.95 -1.63
N GLY A 22 -18.79 -24.51 -1.06
CA GLY A 22 -18.85 -23.62 0.07
C GLY A 22 -19.64 -22.37 -0.34
N GLU A 23 -20.43 -21.82 0.56
CA GLU A 23 -20.87 -20.43 0.41
C GLU A 23 -19.60 -19.61 0.17
N GLU A 24 -19.63 -18.69 -0.82
CA GLU A 24 -18.58 -17.70 -0.96
C GLU A 24 -18.53 -16.95 0.36
N LEU A 25 -17.63 -17.37 1.24
CA LEU A 25 -17.23 -16.57 2.39
C LEU A 25 -16.63 -15.33 1.78
N GLY A 26 -17.47 -14.34 1.52
CA GLY A 26 -17.03 -13.03 1.13
C GLY A 26 -16.08 -12.57 2.21
N LEU A 27 -14.78 -12.57 1.91
CA LEU A 27 -13.79 -12.05 2.84
C LEU A 27 -14.13 -10.58 3.05
N THR A 28 -14.66 -10.29 4.23
CA THR A 28 -14.94 -8.93 4.64
C THR A 28 -13.62 -8.30 5.11
N VAL A 29 -13.27 -7.17 4.54
CA VAL A 29 -12.16 -6.35 5.00
C VAL A 29 -12.69 -5.00 5.43
N THR A 30 -12.11 -4.46 6.48
CA THR A 30 -12.38 -3.09 6.87
C THR A 30 -11.63 -2.16 5.93
N GLN A 31 -12.36 -1.40 5.13
CA GLN A 31 -11.81 -0.29 4.35
C GLN A 31 -11.81 0.97 5.20
N THR A 32 -10.72 1.74 5.10
CA THR A 32 -10.58 3.02 5.78
C THR A 32 -10.56 4.15 4.76
N ARG A 33 -11.41 5.16 4.93
CA ARG A 33 -11.28 6.42 4.21
C ARG A 33 -10.37 7.33 4.98
N VAL A 34 -9.29 7.75 4.35
CA VAL A 34 -8.21 8.48 4.99
C VAL A 34 -7.81 9.69 4.16
N ARG A 35 -7.35 10.74 4.82
CA ARG A 35 -6.70 11.89 4.19
C ARG A 35 -5.37 12.19 4.86
N HIS A 36 -4.44 12.79 4.11
CA HIS A 36 -3.13 13.11 4.63
C HIS A 36 -2.59 14.45 4.13
N ILE A 37 -1.63 14.98 4.88
CA ILE A 37 -0.74 16.07 4.47
C ILE A 37 0.67 15.50 4.55
N VAL A 38 1.47 15.67 3.51
CA VAL A 38 2.86 15.25 3.51
C VAL A 38 3.78 16.43 3.24
N LEU A 39 4.85 16.53 4.02
CA LEU A 39 5.97 17.43 3.79
C LEU A 39 7.23 16.60 3.50
N ARG A 40 7.91 16.89 2.40
CA ARG A 40 9.12 16.19 1.99
C ARG A 40 10.34 16.93 2.47
N PRO A 41 11.25 16.26 3.20
CA PRO A 41 12.53 16.86 3.54
C PRO A 41 13.30 17.30 2.28
N SER A 42 13.93 18.47 2.35
CA SER A 42 14.70 19.06 1.26
C SER A 42 15.93 19.77 1.81
N ALA A 43 16.76 20.35 0.94
CA ALA A 43 17.89 21.17 1.37
C ALA A 43 17.49 22.37 2.26
N GLN A 44 16.26 22.87 2.09
CA GLN A 44 15.73 24.01 2.85
C GLN A 44 14.83 23.59 4.04
N MET A 45 14.44 22.34 4.14
CA MET A 45 13.55 21.82 5.18
C MET A 45 14.05 20.47 5.69
N SER A 46 14.72 20.47 6.85
CA SER A 46 15.13 19.23 7.50
C SER A 46 13.91 18.42 7.97
N ILE A 47 14.11 17.14 8.22
CA ILE A 47 13.05 16.25 8.72
C ILE A 47 12.45 16.74 10.03
N ASP A 48 13.27 17.30 10.94
CA ASP A 48 12.81 17.82 12.23
C ASP A 48 11.99 19.11 12.08
N VAL A 49 12.30 19.90 11.06
CA VAL A 49 11.50 21.09 10.71
C VAL A 49 10.15 20.65 10.14
N ALA A 50 10.15 19.67 9.26
CA ALA A 50 8.91 19.10 8.70
C ALA A 50 8.01 18.54 9.81
N GLU A 51 8.57 17.80 10.77
CA GLU A 51 7.82 17.27 11.91
C GLU A 51 7.19 18.37 12.77
N ARG A 52 7.96 19.37 13.15
CA ARG A 52 7.42 20.51 13.92
C ARG A 52 6.27 21.16 13.18
N ARG A 53 6.40 21.35 11.88
CA ARG A 53 5.37 21.94 11.03
C ARG A 53 4.10 21.09 10.97
N ILE A 54 4.26 19.78 10.87
CA ILE A 54 3.13 18.83 10.92
C ILE A 54 2.42 18.89 12.28
N LEU A 55 3.15 19.01 13.38
CA LEU A 55 2.56 19.16 14.71
C LEU A 55 1.84 20.51 14.88
N GLU A 56 2.35 21.60 14.29
CA GLU A 56 1.66 22.89 14.22
C GLU A 56 0.34 22.77 13.44
N PHE A 57 0.34 22.08 12.29
CA PHE A 57 -0.88 21.82 11.52
C PHE A 57 -1.90 21.03 12.34
N ARG A 58 -1.44 19.98 13.01
CA ARG A 58 -2.30 19.19 13.91
C ARG A 58 -2.94 20.07 14.99
N GLN A 59 -2.18 20.95 15.60
CA GLN A 59 -2.68 21.87 16.62
C GLN A 59 -3.67 22.89 16.04
N ALA A 60 -3.40 23.44 14.87
CA ALA A 60 -4.30 24.37 14.18
C ALA A 60 -5.63 23.71 13.82
N ILE A 61 -5.61 22.45 13.39
CA ILE A 61 -6.84 21.67 13.11
C ILE A 61 -7.58 21.37 14.42
N ALA A 62 -6.89 20.93 15.45
CA ALA A 62 -7.50 20.58 16.73
C ALA A 62 -8.15 21.80 17.43
N SER A 63 -7.59 22.99 17.26
CA SER A 63 -8.16 24.24 17.78
C SER A 63 -9.26 24.83 16.89
N GLY A 64 -9.51 24.27 15.70
CA GLY A 64 -10.46 24.81 14.73
C GLY A 64 -10.02 26.08 14.02
N SER A 65 -8.76 26.52 14.18
CA SER A 65 -8.24 27.75 13.55
C SER A 65 -8.00 27.58 12.05
N LYS A 66 -7.77 26.34 11.60
CA LYS A 66 -7.63 25.94 10.19
C LYS A 66 -8.32 24.60 9.96
N THR A 67 -8.81 24.40 8.74
CA THR A 67 -9.33 23.10 8.33
C THR A 67 -8.20 22.24 7.76
N PHE A 68 -8.42 20.91 7.79
CA PHE A 68 -7.47 19.98 7.21
C PHE A 68 -7.29 20.23 5.71
N GLU A 69 -8.40 20.50 5.00
CA GLU A 69 -8.42 20.74 3.56
C GLU A 69 -7.63 22.00 3.17
N GLU A 70 -7.76 23.08 3.94
CA GLU A 70 -7.00 24.32 3.70
C GLU A 70 -5.50 24.06 3.82
N LEU A 71 -5.08 23.38 4.90
CA LEU A 71 -3.67 23.05 5.11
C LEU A 71 -3.14 22.08 4.07
N ALA A 72 -3.94 21.08 3.68
CA ALA A 72 -3.56 20.15 2.62
C ALA A 72 -3.33 20.86 1.28
N ARG A 73 -4.28 21.70 0.86
CA ARG A 73 -4.16 22.47 -0.40
C ARG A 73 -2.99 23.43 -0.41
N GLN A 74 -2.68 24.01 0.74
CA GLN A 74 -1.65 25.04 0.84
C GLN A 74 -0.24 24.46 1.00
N TYR A 75 -0.10 23.33 1.68
CA TYR A 75 1.21 22.84 2.12
C TYR A 75 1.54 21.39 1.73
N SER A 76 0.54 20.56 1.42
CA SER A 76 0.83 19.18 1.07
C SER A 76 1.53 19.06 -0.27
N GLU A 77 2.59 18.25 -0.31
CA GLU A 77 3.37 17.97 -1.50
C GLU A 77 2.95 16.66 -2.19
N ASP A 78 1.72 16.20 -1.89
CA ASP A 78 1.09 15.03 -2.51
C ASP A 78 0.11 15.41 -3.61
N GLY A 79 -0.10 14.52 -4.57
CA GLY A 79 -1.07 14.72 -5.65
C GLY A 79 -2.52 14.91 -5.18
N SER A 80 -2.86 14.42 -3.98
CA SER A 80 -4.16 14.59 -3.35
C SER A 80 -4.38 15.98 -2.71
N ALA A 81 -3.35 16.84 -2.67
CA ALA A 81 -3.41 18.16 -2.03
C ALA A 81 -4.62 19.00 -2.48
N GLN A 82 -4.89 19.04 -3.79
CA GLN A 82 -6.00 19.80 -4.37
C GLN A 82 -7.37 19.26 -3.96
N GLN A 83 -7.46 17.97 -3.63
CA GLN A 83 -8.65 17.31 -3.09
C GLN A 83 -8.69 17.37 -1.55
N GLY A 84 -7.90 18.26 -0.92
CA GLY A 84 -7.83 18.39 0.53
C GLY A 84 -7.11 17.23 1.23
N GLY A 85 -6.26 16.52 0.49
CA GLY A 85 -5.49 15.38 0.98
C GLY A 85 -6.27 14.05 1.00
N ASP A 86 -7.49 13.99 0.47
CA ASP A 86 -8.34 12.79 0.49
C ASP A 86 -7.75 11.69 -0.43
N LEU A 87 -7.48 10.52 0.14
CA LEU A 87 -6.98 9.33 -0.56
C LEU A 87 -8.11 8.34 -0.90
N GLY A 88 -9.34 8.67 -0.52
CA GLY A 88 -10.50 7.81 -0.73
C GLY A 88 -10.54 6.59 0.19
N TRP A 89 -11.32 5.58 -0.22
CA TRP A 89 -11.44 4.31 0.48
C TRP A 89 -10.27 3.39 0.12
N THR A 90 -9.55 2.93 1.12
CA THR A 90 -8.39 2.08 0.97
C THR A 90 -8.54 0.78 1.73
N SER A 91 -8.01 -0.30 1.18
CA SER A 91 -7.97 -1.61 1.81
C SER A 91 -6.63 -1.83 2.52
N PRO A 92 -6.54 -2.73 3.51
CA PRO A 92 -5.28 -3.10 4.14
C PRO A 92 -4.21 -3.48 3.08
N GLY A 93 -2.97 -3.06 3.31
CA GLY A 93 -1.84 -3.27 2.38
C GLY A 93 -1.72 -2.22 1.27
N SER A 94 -2.52 -1.13 1.32
CA SER A 94 -2.47 -0.06 0.31
C SER A 94 -1.35 0.94 0.53
N PHE A 95 -0.82 1.03 1.74
CA PHE A 95 0.19 2.01 2.13
C PHE A 95 1.47 1.36 2.66
N VAL A 96 2.49 2.17 2.85
CA VAL A 96 3.71 1.73 3.54
C VAL A 96 3.42 1.42 5.01
N PRO A 97 4.16 0.47 5.62
CA PRO A 97 3.85 -0.03 6.96
C PRO A 97 3.70 1.06 8.01
N GLU A 98 4.57 2.07 8.00
CA GLU A 98 4.57 3.15 8.99
C GLU A 98 3.29 3.99 8.91
N PHE A 99 2.77 4.19 7.69
CA PHE A 99 1.53 4.92 7.47
C PHE A 99 0.32 4.08 7.92
N GLU A 100 0.27 2.80 7.52
CA GLU A 100 -0.82 1.88 7.91
C GLU A 100 -0.90 1.69 9.41
N GLU A 101 0.23 1.42 10.06
CA GLU A 101 0.28 1.24 11.51
C GLU A 101 -0.23 2.47 12.27
N ALA A 102 0.11 3.67 11.80
CA ALA A 102 -0.40 4.91 12.38
C ALA A 102 -1.89 5.09 12.13
N MET A 103 -2.36 4.83 10.90
CA MET A 103 -3.77 4.93 10.51
C MET A 103 -4.64 3.96 11.30
N ASP A 104 -4.19 2.72 11.48
CA ASP A 104 -4.98 1.67 12.14
C ASP A 104 -5.21 1.95 13.63
N LYS A 105 -4.26 2.61 14.28
CA LYS A 105 -4.37 3.04 15.69
C LYS A 105 -5.31 4.21 15.92
N LEU A 106 -5.72 4.92 14.86
CA LEU A 106 -6.58 6.09 15.00
C LEU A 106 -8.07 5.70 15.05
N PRO A 107 -8.87 6.33 15.89
CA PRO A 107 -10.32 6.25 15.76
C PRO A 107 -10.81 7.04 14.53
N VAL A 108 -12.06 6.83 14.13
CA VAL A 108 -12.74 7.67 13.12
C VAL A 108 -12.74 9.12 13.60
N GLY A 109 -12.38 10.05 12.73
CA GLY A 109 -12.16 11.47 13.06
C GLY A 109 -10.79 11.77 13.66
N GLY A 110 -10.02 10.75 14.07
CA GLY A 110 -8.72 10.91 14.74
C GLY A 110 -7.63 11.49 13.85
N LEU A 111 -6.77 12.31 14.45
CA LEU A 111 -5.56 12.88 13.85
C LEU A 111 -4.32 12.18 14.43
N SER A 112 -3.39 11.79 13.57
CA SER A 112 -2.10 11.23 14.00
C SER A 112 -1.20 12.29 14.65
N THR A 113 -0.11 11.83 15.24
CA THR A 113 1.10 12.64 15.40
C THR A 113 1.83 12.76 14.06
N ALA A 114 3.02 13.36 14.03
CA ALA A 114 3.87 13.33 12.84
C ALA A 114 4.34 11.88 12.58
N VAL A 115 4.10 11.35 11.40
CA VAL A 115 4.45 9.99 10.98
C VAL A 115 5.55 10.08 9.93
N ARG A 116 6.72 9.52 10.20
CA ARG A 116 7.84 9.45 9.25
C ARG A 116 7.66 8.26 8.32
N SER A 117 7.90 8.46 7.04
CA SER A 117 8.02 7.40 6.04
C SER A 117 9.12 7.73 5.04
N ARG A 118 9.40 6.81 4.11
CA ARG A 118 10.33 7.06 2.99
C ARG A 118 9.87 8.19 2.05
N PHE A 119 8.62 8.62 2.11
CA PHE A 119 8.05 9.67 1.27
C PHE A 119 8.05 11.04 1.93
N GLY A 120 8.34 11.13 3.23
CA GLY A 120 8.35 12.35 4.01
C GLY A 120 7.67 12.20 5.38
N VAL A 121 7.24 13.32 5.91
CA VAL A 121 6.53 13.40 7.20
C VAL A 121 5.06 13.67 6.94
N HIS A 122 4.20 12.83 7.50
CA HIS A 122 2.77 12.82 7.26
C HIS A 122 1.97 13.26 8.49
N LEU A 123 0.89 13.99 8.25
CA LEU A 123 -0.26 14.11 9.15
C LEU A 123 -1.40 13.31 8.55
N ILE A 124 -1.94 12.36 9.31
CA ILE A 124 -2.97 11.44 8.84
C ILE A 124 -4.26 11.70 9.61
N GLN A 125 -5.38 11.67 8.91
CA GLN A 125 -6.70 11.69 9.55
C GLN A 125 -7.57 10.59 8.95
N VAL A 126 -8.16 9.78 9.83
CA VAL A 126 -9.18 8.81 9.45
C VAL A 126 -10.52 9.54 9.34
N ILE A 127 -11.15 9.47 8.17
CA ILE A 127 -12.45 10.08 7.92
C ILE A 127 -13.57 9.12 8.32
N ASP A 128 -13.46 7.85 7.88
CA ASP A 128 -14.50 6.84 8.11
C ASP A 128 -13.92 5.43 7.95
N ARG A 129 -14.67 4.41 8.44
CA ARG A 129 -14.37 2.99 8.25
C ARG A 129 -15.64 2.26 7.85
N ARG A 130 -15.50 1.30 6.96
CA ARG A 130 -16.59 0.42 6.55
C ARG A 130 -16.10 -0.99 6.32
N ASP A 131 -16.97 -1.94 6.55
CA ASP A 131 -16.73 -3.30 6.09
C ASP A 131 -17.14 -3.43 4.63
N SER A 132 -16.26 -3.97 3.84
CA SER A 132 -16.47 -4.21 2.41
C SER A 132 -16.12 -5.65 2.08
N THR A 133 -16.98 -6.28 1.30
CA THR A 133 -16.71 -7.61 0.78
C THR A 133 -15.71 -7.50 -0.37
N ILE A 134 -14.54 -8.14 -0.23
CA ILE A 134 -13.59 -8.19 -1.34
C ILE A 134 -14.09 -9.16 -2.38
N ASP A 135 -14.10 -8.72 -3.66
CA ASP A 135 -14.25 -9.63 -4.78
C ASP A 135 -13.12 -10.68 -4.72
N PRO A 136 -13.45 -11.98 -4.69
CA PRO A 136 -12.46 -13.05 -4.69
C PRO A 136 -11.42 -12.93 -5.81
N LYS A 137 -11.79 -12.32 -6.93
CA LYS A 137 -10.89 -12.05 -8.05
C LYS A 137 -9.83 -11.00 -7.68
N GLN A 138 -10.22 -9.91 -7.06
CA GLN A 138 -9.29 -8.86 -6.60
C GLN A 138 -8.34 -9.41 -5.54
N LEU A 139 -8.84 -10.20 -4.59
CA LEU A 139 -7.99 -10.85 -3.59
C LEU A 139 -6.94 -11.75 -4.23
N ARG A 140 -7.34 -12.54 -5.23
CA ARG A 140 -6.42 -13.41 -5.97
C ARG A 140 -5.36 -12.62 -6.74
N GLU A 141 -5.74 -11.51 -7.35
CA GLU A 141 -4.80 -10.62 -8.04
C GLU A 141 -3.80 -9.99 -7.07
N GLN A 142 -4.26 -9.48 -5.92
CA GLN A 142 -3.39 -8.93 -4.87
C GLN A 142 -2.43 -10.00 -4.33
N ALA A 143 -2.93 -11.18 -3.99
CA ALA A 143 -2.10 -12.29 -3.53
C ALA A 143 -1.07 -12.73 -4.59
N THR A 144 -1.46 -12.74 -5.86
CA THR A 144 -0.57 -13.07 -6.97
C THR A 144 0.54 -12.05 -7.11
N ASN A 145 0.22 -10.76 -7.01
CA ASN A 145 1.20 -9.67 -7.11
C ASN A 145 2.17 -9.70 -5.91
N ALA A 146 1.68 -9.86 -4.70
CA ALA A 146 2.51 -9.99 -3.50
C ALA A 146 3.47 -11.20 -3.58
N LEU A 147 3.00 -12.34 -4.10
CA LEU A 147 3.84 -13.51 -4.33
C LEU A 147 4.87 -13.29 -5.44
N ARG A 148 4.52 -12.55 -6.49
CA ARG A 148 5.47 -12.19 -7.56
C ARG A 148 6.59 -11.31 -7.03
N GLU A 149 6.26 -10.27 -6.27
CA GLU A 149 7.25 -9.39 -5.65
C GLU A 149 8.19 -10.18 -4.73
N LYS A 150 7.63 -11.00 -3.84
CA LYS A 150 8.42 -11.82 -2.92
C LYS A 150 9.34 -12.82 -3.63
N LYS A 151 8.94 -13.34 -4.80
CA LYS A 151 9.71 -14.32 -5.56
C LYS A 151 10.65 -13.70 -6.59
N PHE A 152 10.47 -12.42 -6.91
CA PHE A 152 11.23 -11.76 -7.98
C PHE A 152 12.72 -11.72 -7.67
N ASP A 153 13.12 -11.20 -6.50
CA ASP A 153 14.53 -11.04 -6.15
C ASP A 153 15.32 -12.36 -6.12
N PRO A 154 14.81 -13.43 -5.46
CA PRO A 154 15.48 -14.72 -5.49
C PRO A 154 15.59 -15.29 -6.91
N ALA A 155 14.51 -15.25 -7.67
CA ALA A 155 14.49 -15.78 -9.04
C ALA A 155 15.39 -14.98 -9.98
N TYR A 156 15.43 -13.65 -9.82
CA TYR A 156 16.33 -12.79 -10.59
C TYR A 156 17.80 -13.08 -10.27
N THR A 157 18.13 -13.23 -9.00
CA THR A 157 19.49 -13.54 -8.54
C THR A 157 19.95 -14.89 -9.09
N GLU A 158 19.11 -15.92 -9.02
CA GLU A 158 19.37 -17.23 -9.56
C GLU A 158 19.55 -17.19 -11.08
N TRP A 159 18.65 -16.51 -11.79
CA TRP A 159 18.74 -16.33 -13.23
C TRP A 159 20.00 -15.61 -13.68
N VAL A 160 20.40 -14.53 -12.99
CA VAL A 160 21.65 -13.82 -13.27
C VAL A 160 22.88 -14.70 -13.02
N ALA A 161 22.85 -15.48 -11.93
CA ALA A 161 23.93 -16.44 -11.64
C ALA A 161 24.07 -17.52 -12.73
N ASP A 162 22.94 -18.07 -13.20
CA ASP A 162 22.91 -19.05 -14.27
C ASP A 162 23.41 -18.47 -15.62
N LEU A 163 23.00 -17.24 -15.94
CA LEU A 163 23.50 -16.53 -17.12
C LEU A 163 25.03 -16.31 -17.04
N ARG A 164 25.51 -15.87 -15.89
CA ARG A 164 26.97 -15.65 -15.70
C ARG A 164 27.77 -16.95 -15.80
N ALA A 165 27.22 -18.06 -15.32
CA ALA A 165 27.86 -19.37 -15.41
C ALA A 165 27.96 -19.89 -16.86
N LYS A 166 27.06 -19.47 -17.75
CA LYS A 166 26.99 -19.90 -19.15
C LYS A 166 27.60 -18.90 -20.13
N ALA A 167 27.92 -17.67 -19.69
CA ALA A 167 28.44 -16.62 -20.54
C ALA A 167 29.90 -16.27 -20.19
N PHE A 168 30.66 -15.83 -21.18
CA PHE A 168 31.94 -15.18 -20.95
C PHE A 168 31.69 -13.72 -20.59
N VAL A 169 32.11 -13.29 -19.40
CA VAL A 169 31.91 -11.93 -18.89
C VAL A 169 33.26 -11.21 -18.85
N GLU A 170 33.42 -10.18 -19.67
CA GLU A 170 34.57 -9.29 -19.67
C GLU A 170 34.19 -7.95 -19.04
N TYR A 171 34.90 -7.55 -18.00
CA TYR A 171 34.78 -6.23 -17.41
C TYR A 171 35.76 -5.28 -18.11
N ARG A 172 35.22 -4.22 -18.71
CA ARG A 172 36.06 -3.15 -19.30
C ARG A 172 35.99 -1.94 -18.38
N ASP A 173 37.13 -1.33 -18.14
CA ASP A 173 37.20 -0.06 -17.44
C ASP A 173 36.41 1.01 -18.21
N PRO A 174 35.71 1.93 -17.48
CA PRO A 174 35.03 3.03 -18.15
C PRO A 174 36.02 3.85 -18.97
N PRO A 175 35.66 4.35 -20.14
CA PRO A 175 36.52 5.22 -20.93
C PRO A 175 36.90 6.45 -20.11
N VAL A 176 38.19 6.73 -20.07
CA VAL A 176 38.83 7.88 -19.38
C VAL A 176 38.42 9.18 -20.05
#